data_0623cfa13fd156e5f234161e89e3a053
#
_entry.id   0623cfa13fd156e5f234161e89e3a053
#
_cell.length_a   1.000
_cell.length_b   1.000
_cell.length_c   1.000
_cell.angle_alpha   90.00
_cell.angle_beta   90.00
_cell.angle_gamma   90.00
#
_symmetry.space_group_name_H-M   'P 1'
#
loop_
_entity.id
_entity.type
_entity.pdbx_description
1 polymer ?
#
loop_
_entity_poly.entity_id
_entity_poly.type
_entity_poly.pdbx_seq_one_letter_code
_entity_poly.pdbx_strand_id
1 'polypeptide(L)' 'MARLRITWIKSGIGYARDQRRTVKALGLHRLHQTVEQDDSPSVRGMIDKVRHLVKVEEAGR' A
#
# COMPACT_ATOMS: atom_id res chain seq x y z
N MET A 1 4.54 16.88 -8.48
CA MET A 1 5.04 15.84 -7.60
C MET A 1 4.42 14.53 -7.96
N ALA A 2 5.18 13.48 -7.84
CA ALA A 2 4.69 12.16 -8.20
C ALA A 2 3.79 11.60 -7.12
N ARG A 3 2.80 10.85 -7.54
CA ARG A 3 1.93 10.12 -6.63
C ARG A 3 1.93 8.66 -6.99
N LEU A 4 1.68 7.84 -5.99
CA LEU A 4 1.61 6.40 -6.16
C LEU A 4 0.17 5.96 -5.91
N ARG A 5 -0.32 5.12 -6.80
CA ARG A 5 -1.62 4.50 -6.63
C ARG A 5 -1.40 3.10 -6.09
N ILE A 6 -1.97 2.83 -4.96
CA ILE A 6 -1.76 1.58 -4.23
C ILE A 6 -3.08 0.85 -4.13
N THR A 7 -3.12 -0.37 -4.62
CA THR A 7 -4.31 -1.21 -4.58
C THR A 7 -4.01 -2.47 -3.76
N TRP A 8 -4.88 -2.78 -2.83
CA TRP A 8 -4.74 -3.99 -2.02
C TRP A 8 -5.27 -5.17 -2.83
N ILE A 9 -4.36 -6.04 -3.29
CA ILE A 9 -4.73 -7.12 -4.21
C ILE A 9 -4.79 -8.49 -3.57
N LYS A 10 -4.19 -8.68 -2.39
CA LYS A 10 -4.22 -9.97 -1.73
C LYS A 10 -4.66 -9.83 -0.30
N SER A 11 -5.66 -10.61 0.07
CA SER A 11 -6.09 -10.73 1.45
C SER A 11 -5.36 -11.91 2.05
N GLY A 12 -4.26 -11.65 2.72
CA GLY A 12 -3.48 -12.72 3.30
C GLY A 12 -3.97 -13.10 4.67
N ILE A 13 -4.63 -14.23 4.79
CA ILE A 13 -4.87 -14.81 6.09
C ILE A 13 -3.53 -15.29 6.59
N GLY A 14 -3.10 -14.77 7.71
CA GLY A 14 -1.85 -15.21 8.30
C GLY A 14 -0.68 -14.29 8.07
N TYR A 15 -0.86 -13.17 7.40
CA TYR A 15 0.23 -12.22 7.34
C TYR A 15 0.37 -11.50 8.69
N ALA A 16 1.59 -11.03 8.95
CA ALA A 16 1.96 -10.51 10.26
C ALA A 16 1.13 -9.29 10.65
N ARG A 17 1.00 -9.11 11.95
CA ARG A 17 0.29 -7.96 12.50
C ARG A 17 0.87 -6.64 12.00
N ASP A 18 2.20 -6.58 11.88
CA ASP A 18 2.88 -5.40 11.38
C ASP A 18 2.48 -5.06 9.96
N GLN A 19 2.30 -6.08 9.13
CA GLN A 19 1.88 -5.88 7.75
C GLN A 19 0.47 -5.33 7.69
N ARG A 20 -0.42 -5.83 8.53
CA ARG A 20 -1.78 -5.31 8.60
C ARG A 20 -1.79 -3.85 9.01
N ARG A 21 -0.97 -3.52 10.00
CA ARG A 21 -0.86 -2.14 10.48
C ARG A 21 -0.32 -1.24 9.37
N THR A 22 0.66 -1.72 8.61
CA THR A 22 1.25 -0.96 7.52
C THR A 22 0.23 -0.71 6.42
N VAL A 23 -0.56 -1.72 6.07
CA VAL A 23 -1.60 -1.56 5.05
C VAL A 23 -2.63 -0.52 5.51
N LYS A 24 -3.02 -0.55 6.77
CA LYS A 24 -3.95 0.45 7.30
C LYS A 24 -3.33 1.84 7.30
N ALA A 25 -2.05 1.93 7.60
CA ALA A 25 -1.35 3.22 7.59
C ALA A 25 -1.31 3.82 6.19
N LEU A 26 -1.31 2.99 5.16
CA LEU A 26 -1.40 3.46 3.79
C LEU A 26 -2.79 3.95 3.42
N GLY A 27 -3.78 3.66 4.26
CA GLY A 27 -5.14 4.06 3.99
C GLY A 27 -6.01 2.97 3.40
N LEU A 28 -5.48 1.76 3.32
CA LEU A 28 -6.20 0.63 2.75
C LEU A 28 -6.92 -0.11 3.87
N HIS A 29 -8.23 -0.23 3.74
CA HIS A 29 -9.05 -0.91 4.76
C HIS A 29 -9.82 -2.09 4.18
N ARG A 30 -9.87 -2.21 2.86
CA ARG A 30 -10.59 -3.28 2.19
C ARG A 30 -9.76 -3.86 1.07
N LEU A 31 -10.01 -5.13 0.80
CA LEU A 31 -9.43 -5.75 -0.37
C LEU A 31 -9.93 -5.04 -1.63
N HIS A 32 -9.03 -4.86 -2.56
CA HIS A 32 -9.29 -4.17 -3.84
C HIS A 32 -9.54 -2.67 -3.72
N GLN A 33 -9.36 -2.11 -2.52
CA GLN A 33 -9.42 -0.67 -2.37
C GLN A 33 -8.16 -0.05 -2.97
N THR A 34 -8.33 1.10 -3.59
CA THR A 34 -7.22 1.85 -4.17
C THR A 34 -7.11 3.20 -3.47
N VAL A 35 -5.90 3.59 -3.13
CA VAL A 35 -5.62 4.90 -2.56
C VAL A 35 -4.45 5.52 -3.29
N GLU A 36 -4.36 6.85 -3.24
CA GLU A 36 -3.23 7.57 -3.78
C GLU A 36 -2.45 8.20 -2.64
N GLN A 37 -1.14 8.06 -2.69
CA GLN A 37 -0.24 8.62 -1.69
C GLN A 37 0.88 9.35 -2.39
N ASP A 38 1.44 10.34 -1.72
CA ASP A 38 2.61 11.03 -2.25
C ASP A 38 3.80 10.07 -2.31
N ASP A 39 4.59 10.22 -3.35
CA ASP A 39 5.79 9.42 -3.48
C ASP A 39 6.85 9.99 -2.54
N SER A 40 6.91 9.45 -1.36
CA SER A 40 7.85 9.89 -0.34
C SER A 40 8.59 8.69 0.24
N PRO A 41 9.75 8.91 0.87
CA PRO A 41 10.48 7.82 1.51
C PRO A 41 9.65 7.05 2.53
N SER A 42 8.82 7.75 3.29
CA SER A 42 7.95 7.11 4.28
C SER A 42 6.97 6.15 3.61
N VAL A 43 6.31 6.62 2.56
CA VAL A 43 5.34 5.81 1.84
C VAL A 43 6.02 4.64 1.17
N ARG A 44 7.16 4.88 0.55
CA ARG A 44 7.90 3.80 -0.11
C ARG A 44 8.35 2.74 0.88
N GLY A 45 8.76 3.17 2.08
CA GLY A 45 9.13 2.21 3.12
C GLY A 45 7.98 1.33 3.54
N MET A 46 6.79 1.92 3.68
CA MET A 46 5.60 1.17 4.03
C MET A 46 5.21 0.20 2.92
N ILE A 47 5.27 0.66 1.69
CA ILE A 47 4.94 -0.17 0.53
C ILE A 47 5.90 -1.37 0.46
N ASP A 48 7.17 -1.13 0.70
CA ASP A 48 8.18 -2.18 0.60
C ASP A 48 7.88 -3.32 1.57
N LYS A 49 7.31 -3.01 2.73
CA LYS A 49 6.96 -4.04 3.71
C LYS A 49 5.80 -4.91 3.27
N VAL A 50 4.92 -4.38 2.44
CA VAL A 50 3.68 -5.07 2.06
C VAL A 50 3.51 -5.21 0.56
N ARG A 51 4.57 -5.02 -0.20
CA ARG A 51 4.47 -5.03 -1.66
C ARG A 51 3.94 -6.35 -2.22
N HIS A 52 4.07 -7.41 -1.47
CA HIS A 52 3.52 -8.70 -1.86
C HIS A 52 2.01 -8.78 -1.69
N LEU A 53 1.42 -7.78 -1.03
CA LEU A 53 -0.02 -7.72 -0.79
C LEU A 53 -0.70 -6.65 -1.63
N VAL A 54 0.07 -5.74 -2.19
CA VAL A 54 -0.50 -4.59 -2.90
C VAL A 54 0.14 -4.46 -4.27
N LYS A 55 -0.58 -3.76 -5.13
CA LYS A 55 -0.07 -3.37 -6.45
C LYS A 55 0.15 -1.87 -6.42
N VAL A 56 1.31 -1.44 -6.87
CA VAL A 56 1.68 -0.03 -6.88
C VAL A 56 1.87 0.42 -8.32
N GLU A 57 1.24 1.54 -8.65
CA GLU A 57 1.39 2.15 -9.95
C GLU A 57 1.69 3.64 -9.75
N GLU A 58 2.44 4.20 -10.68
CA GLU A 58 2.61 5.65 -10.67
C GLU A 58 1.32 6.29 -11.16
N ALA A 59 0.80 7.21 -10.38
CA ALA A 59 -0.49 7.83 -10.66
C ALA A 59 -0.31 9.14 -11.40
N GLY A 60 0.64 9.22 -12.26
CA GLY A 60 0.88 10.40 -13.05
C GLY A 60 1.58 11.48 -12.24
N ARG A 61 1.59 12.64 -12.74
CA ARG A 61 2.40 13.73 -12.30
C ARG A 61 1.76 14.72 -11.50
#